data_4515faf226db975a841e53ab77d842fc
#
_entry.id   4515faf226db975a841e53ab77d842fc
#
_cell.length_a   1.000
_cell.length_b   1.000
_cell.length_c   1.000
_cell.angle_alpha   90.00
_cell.angle_beta   90.00
_cell.angle_gamma   90.00
#
_symmetry.space_group_name_H-M   'P 1'
#
loop_
_entity.id
_entity.type
_entity.pdbx_description
1 polymer ?
#
loop_
_entity_poly.entity_id
_entity_poly.type
_entity_poly.pdbx_seq_one_letter_code
_entity_poly.pdbx_strand_id
1 'polypeptide(L)'
;MITTKKLNIVIIAALSLGIAGFCFAQTSPPPTSMSTSTTGRGSDAPYTEGPVWTLTMIKTKAGLSDEYLKQITGTVKPVYDEEKKQKIILDYKILNGEASNPHDFNILILVEYLNWAAFDTLRDKMDPVIAKVMGSEEQRRDLAVKRLDIREILGTKTMREITLK
;
A
#
# COMPACT_ATOMS: atom_id res chain seq x y z
N MET A 1 -5.61 -1.46 50.23
CA MET A 1 -4.74 -2.63 50.43
C MET A 1 -4.06 -2.90 49.10
N ILE A 2 -2.85 -2.35 48.95
CA ILE A 2 -2.10 -2.27 47.68
C ILE A 2 -1.06 -3.38 47.71
N THR A 3 -1.15 -4.35 46.81
CA THR A 3 -0.17 -5.45 46.71
C THR A 3 0.75 -5.23 45.53
N THR A 4 1.93 -4.72 45.79
CA THR A 4 3.03 -4.55 44.84
C THR A 4 3.73 -5.90 44.64
N LYS A 5 3.69 -6.45 43.41
CA LYS A 5 4.50 -7.58 42.98
C LYS A 5 5.87 -7.10 42.54
N LYS A 6 6.92 -7.51 43.28
CA LYS A 6 8.33 -7.29 42.95
C LYS A 6 8.75 -8.22 41.81
N LEU A 7 9.33 -7.64 40.77
CA LEU A 7 9.96 -8.36 39.65
C LEU A 7 11.42 -8.66 40.01
N ASN A 8 11.75 -9.95 40.15
CA ASN A 8 13.12 -10.42 40.40
C ASN A 8 13.90 -10.47 39.08
N ILE A 9 14.95 -9.64 39.00
CA ILE A 9 15.94 -9.69 37.92
C ILE A 9 17.01 -10.70 38.32
N VAL A 10 17.12 -11.80 37.58
CA VAL A 10 18.23 -12.76 37.74
C VAL A 10 19.31 -12.35 36.72
N ILE A 11 20.45 -11.91 37.28
CA ILE A 11 21.66 -11.64 36.50
C ILE A 11 22.46 -12.94 36.43
N ILE A 12 22.62 -13.52 35.26
CA ILE A 12 23.52 -14.64 34.98
C ILE A 12 24.81 -14.06 34.41
N ALA A 13 25.88 -14.08 35.19
CA ALA A 13 27.22 -13.81 34.73
C ALA A 13 27.77 -15.06 34.02
N ALA A 14 28.06 -14.96 32.73
CA ALA A 14 28.74 -15.99 31.98
C ALA A 14 30.23 -15.66 31.84
N LEU A 15 31.03 -16.59 32.32
CA LEU A 15 32.47 -16.65 32.40
C LEU A 15 33.08 -16.76 30.99
N SER A 16 34.00 -15.85 30.66
CA SER A 16 34.75 -15.86 29.40
C SER A 16 35.93 -16.86 29.49
N LEU A 17 35.89 -17.86 28.63
CA LEU A 17 37.06 -18.73 28.42
C LEU A 17 37.66 -18.41 27.04
N GLY A 18 38.89 -17.88 27.03
CA GLY A 18 39.62 -17.53 25.83
C GLY A 18 40.11 -18.76 25.08
N ILE A 19 39.90 -18.74 23.76
CA ILE A 19 40.59 -19.65 22.84
C ILE A 19 41.30 -18.78 21.79
N ALA A 20 42.64 -18.79 21.87
CA ALA A 20 43.50 -18.28 20.81
C ALA A 20 43.38 -19.20 19.60
N GLY A 21 43.03 -18.67 18.46
CA GLY A 21 42.87 -19.49 17.26
C GLY A 21 43.05 -18.70 15.95
N PHE A 22 44.15 -18.86 15.31
CA PHE A 22 44.44 -18.80 13.88
C PHE A 22 43.74 -17.74 13.05
N CYS A 23 44.47 -16.67 12.73
CA CYS A 23 44.20 -15.81 11.56
C CYS A 23 44.42 -16.59 10.28
N PHE A 24 43.34 -17.10 9.67
CA PHE A 24 43.31 -17.37 8.24
C PHE A 24 42.95 -16.04 7.55
N ALA A 25 43.94 -15.46 6.86
CA ALA A 25 43.69 -14.39 5.91
C ALA A 25 42.84 -14.93 4.76
N GLN A 26 41.52 -14.78 4.86
CA GLN A 26 40.64 -14.93 3.71
C GLN A 26 40.80 -13.70 2.84
N THR A 27 41.55 -13.84 1.77
CA THR A 27 41.52 -12.91 0.63
C THR A 27 40.12 -12.95 0.02
N SER A 28 39.30 -11.98 0.42
CA SER A 28 38.02 -11.74 -0.23
C SER A 28 38.30 -11.44 -1.72
N PRO A 29 37.63 -12.13 -2.65
CA PRO A 29 37.69 -11.72 -4.05
C PRO A 29 37.13 -10.29 -4.17
N PRO A 30 37.66 -9.46 -5.09
CA PRO A 30 37.11 -8.13 -5.27
C PRO A 30 35.63 -8.22 -5.62
N PRO A 31 34.80 -7.26 -5.15
CA PRO A 31 33.39 -7.26 -5.51
C PRO A 31 33.31 -7.19 -7.03
N THR A 32 32.91 -8.29 -7.63
CA THR A 32 32.48 -8.29 -9.04
C THR A 32 31.34 -7.29 -9.10
N SER A 33 31.62 -6.13 -9.72
CA SER A 33 30.60 -5.18 -10.09
C SER A 33 29.59 -5.94 -10.95
N MET A 34 28.52 -6.42 -10.33
CA MET A 34 27.34 -6.80 -11.08
C MET A 34 26.89 -5.53 -11.80
N SER A 35 27.35 -5.39 -13.02
CA SER A 35 26.68 -4.54 -13.99
C SER A 35 25.24 -5.04 -14.00
N THR A 36 24.37 -4.35 -13.27
CA THR A 36 22.94 -4.46 -13.47
C THR A 36 22.74 -4.00 -14.91
N SER A 37 22.84 -4.95 -15.84
CA SER A 37 22.30 -4.76 -17.15
C SER A 37 20.80 -4.53 -16.93
N THR A 38 20.45 -3.26 -16.76
CA THR A 38 19.13 -2.77 -17.10
C THR A 38 18.98 -3.17 -18.55
N THR A 39 18.45 -4.38 -18.75
CA THR A 39 17.95 -4.79 -20.05
C THR A 39 16.80 -3.83 -20.28
N GLY A 40 17.13 -2.63 -20.77
CA GLY A 40 16.19 -1.78 -21.43
C GLY A 40 15.52 -2.69 -22.46
N ARG A 41 14.27 -3.08 -22.21
CA ARG A 41 13.41 -3.62 -23.23
C ARG A 41 13.28 -2.49 -24.26
N GLY A 42 14.35 -2.40 -25.08
CA GLY A 42 14.52 -1.34 -26.05
C GLY A 42 13.42 -1.41 -27.09
N SER A 43 13.37 -0.43 -27.89
CA SER A 43 12.56 -0.02 -29.03
C SER A 43 11.65 -1.04 -29.75
N ASP A 44 11.76 -2.34 -29.50
CA ASP A 44 11.01 -3.43 -30.12
C ASP A 44 9.75 -3.88 -29.38
N ALA A 45 9.46 -3.30 -28.20
CA ALA A 45 8.20 -3.60 -27.54
C ALA A 45 7.02 -3.13 -28.42
N PRO A 46 5.97 -3.96 -28.58
CA PRO A 46 4.80 -3.61 -29.41
C PRO A 46 3.90 -2.53 -28.76
N TYR A 47 4.36 -1.93 -27.67
CA TYR A 47 3.63 -0.92 -26.91
C TYR A 47 4.57 0.12 -26.31
N THR A 48 4.00 1.25 -25.92
CA THR A 48 4.61 2.24 -25.03
C THR A 48 4.01 2.13 -23.65
N GLU A 49 4.87 2.32 -22.63
CA GLU A 49 4.46 2.28 -21.23
C GLU A 49 3.87 3.63 -20.78
N GLY A 50 2.73 3.58 -20.13
CA GLY A 50 2.04 4.71 -19.53
C GLY A 50 2.11 4.72 -17.99
N PRO A 51 1.21 5.44 -17.33
CA PRO A 51 1.08 5.49 -15.89
C PRO A 51 0.74 4.12 -15.28
N VAL A 52 0.79 4.06 -13.96
CA VAL A 52 0.44 2.86 -13.20
C VAL A 52 -0.86 3.11 -12.45
N TRP A 53 -1.78 2.16 -12.53
CA TRP A 53 -3.09 2.21 -11.90
C TRP A 53 -3.21 1.18 -10.80
N THR A 54 -3.75 1.58 -9.64
CA THR A 54 -4.33 0.64 -8.69
C THR A 54 -5.83 0.55 -8.92
N LEU A 55 -6.34 -0.69 -8.91
CA LEU A 55 -7.75 -1.01 -9.15
C LEU A 55 -8.28 -1.74 -7.94
N THR A 56 -9.21 -1.12 -7.20
CA THR A 56 -9.86 -1.75 -6.05
C THR A 56 -11.29 -2.14 -6.42
N MET A 57 -11.53 -3.45 -6.41
CA MET A 57 -12.81 -4.06 -6.74
C MET A 57 -13.66 -4.18 -5.48
N ILE A 58 -14.82 -3.55 -5.48
CA ILE A 58 -15.71 -3.45 -4.34
C ILE A 58 -17.07 -4.01 -4.70
N LYS A 59 -17.55 -4.90 -3.84
CA LYS A 59 -18.91 -5.41 -3.88
C LYS A 59 -19.70 -4.81 -2.73
N THR A 60 -20.76 -4.07 -3.03
CA THR A 60 -21.69 -3.58 -2.02
C THR A 60 -22.79 -4.62 -1.75
N LYS A 61 -23.31 -4.64 -0.56
CA LYS A 61 -24.51 -5.42 -0.26
C LYS A 61 -25.70 -4.88 -1.05
N ALA A 62 -26.63 -5.75 -1.37
CA ALA A 62 -27.81 -5.40 -2.15
C ALA A 62 -28.54 -4.16 -1.58
N GLY A 63 -28.79 -3.17 -2.43
CA GLY A 63 -29.47 -1.93 -2.06
C GLY A 63 -28.61 -0.91 -1.30
N LEU A 64 -27.33 -1.20 -0.99
CA LEU A 64 -26.46 -0.31 -0.21
C LEU A 64 -25.39 0.43 -1.04
N SER A 65 -25.47 0.38 -2.36
CA SER A 65 -24.49 1.07 -3.24
C SER A 65 -24.51 2.58 -3.02
N ASP A 66 -25.68 3.19 -2.96
CA ASP A 66 -25.81 4.65 -2.77
C ASP A 66 -25.32 5.08 -1.38
N GLU A 67 -25.58 4.27 -0.36
CA GLU A 67 -25.10 4.51 0.99
C GLU A 67 -23.56 4.46 1.03
N TYR A 68 -22.97 3.46 0.39
CA TYR A 68 -21.52 3.37 0.26
C TYR A 68 -20.94 4.58 -0.49
N LEU A 69 -21.54 4.98 -1.61
CA LEU A 69 -21.09 6.14 -2.40
C LEU A 69 -21.19 7.44 -1.60
N LYS A 70 -22.24 7.64 -0.79
CA LYS A 70 -22.35 8.77 0.14
C LYS A 70 -21.21 8.77 1.17
N GLN A 71 -20.90 7.61 1.75
CA GLN A 71 -19.83 7.50 2.73
C GLN A 71 -18.45 7.82 2.14
N ILE A 72 -18.13 7.31 0.95
CA ILE A 72 -16.84 7.60 0.31
C ILE A 72 -16.74 9.05 -0.19
N THR A 73 -17.86 9.68 -0.55
CA THR A 73 -17.88 11.11 -0.89
C THR A 73 -17.42 11.98 0.28
N GLY A 74 -17.80 11.64 1.51
CA GLY A 74 -17.39 12.38 2.70
C GLY A 74 -16.03 11.97 3.28
N THR A 75 -15.45 10.85 2.86
CA THR A 75 -14.24 10.29 3.46
C THR A 75 -13.11 10.09 2.47
N VAL A 76 -13.32 9.28 1.45
CA VAL A 76 -12.27 8.87 0.49
C VAL A 76 -12.00 9.98 -0.53
N LYS A 77 -13.06 10.59 -1.05
CA LYS A 77 -12.93 11.66 -2.05
C LYS A 77 -12.06 12.83 -1.58
N PRO A 78 -12.26 13.43 -0.38
CA PRO A 78 -11.42 14.51 0.09
C PRO A 78 -9.94 14.12 0.23
N VAL A 79 -9.65 12.86 0.56
CA VAL A 79 -8.27 12.34 0.63
C VAL A 79 -7.66 12.32 -0.76
N TYR A 80 -8.33 11.72 -1.75
CA TYR A 80 -7.83 11.68 -3.13
C TYR A 80 -7.70 13.07 -3.75
N ASP A 81 -8.62 13.98 -3.47
CA ASP A 81 -8.52 15.37 -3.94
C ASP A 81 -7.25 16.05 -3.39
N GLU A 82 -6.93 15.84 -2.10
CA GLU A 82 -5.73 16.40 -1.48
C GLU A 82 -4.46 15.71 -1.98
N GLU A 83 -4.47 14.37 -2.15
CA GLU A 83 -3.36 13.61 -2.73
C GLU A 83 -3.06 14.05 -4.17
N LYS A 84 -4.09 14.29 -4.97
CA LYS A 84 -3.96 14.83 -6.33
C LYS A 84 -3.38 16.24 -6.32
N LYS A 85 -3.84 17.11 -5.43
CA LYS A 85 -3.31 18.47 -5.24
C LYS A 85 -1.82 18.44 -4.86
N GLN A 86 -1.41 17.48 -4.04
CA GLN A 86 -0.01 17.30 -3.64
C GLN A 86 0.82 16.49 -4.66
N LYS A 87 0.23 16.07 -5.78
CA LYS A 87 0.87 15.26 -6.83
C LYS A 87 1.40 13.92 -6.34
N ILE A 88 0.79 13.37 -5.28
CA ILE A 88 1.04 12.00 -4.82
C ILE A 88 0.42 11.02 -5.81
N ILE A 89 -0.79 11.34 -6.28
CA ILE A 89 -1.47 10.65 -7.38
C ILE A 89 -1.67 11.61 -8.56
N LEU A 90 -1.83 11.08 -9.76
CA LEU A 90 -2.14 11.87 -10.96
C LEU A 90 -3.64 12.13 -11.09
N ASP A 91 -4.43 11.07 -10.95
CA ASP A 91 -5.88 11.11 -11.06
C ASP A 91 -6.52 9.94 -10.30
N TYR A 92 -7.83 9.99 -10.14
CA TYR A 92 -8.62 8.87 -9.67
C TYR A 92 -9.98 8.83 -10.35
N LYS A 93 -10.56 7.63 -10.45
CA LYS A 93 -11.89 7.42 -11.02
C LYS A 93 -12.66 6.44 -10.16
N ILE A 94 -13.96 6.63 -10.07
CA ILE A 94 -14.88 5.71 -9.42
C ILE A 94 -15.90 5.30 -10.48
N LEU A 95 -15.92 4.03 -10.81
CA LEU A 95 -16.87 3.45 -11.73
C LEU A 95 -17.93 2.70 -10.91
N ASN A 96 -19.19 2.96 -11.21
CA ASN A 96 -20.33 2.28 -10.63
C ASN A 96 -21.07 1.53 -11.76
N GLY A 97 -21.40 0.28 -11.52
CA GLY A 97 -22.04 -0.59 -12.49
C GLY A 97 -22.87 -1.69 -11.82
N GLU A 98 -23.25 -2.67 -12.61
CA GLU A 98 -23.96 -3.86 -12.12
C GLU A 98 -23.02 -5.05 -12.08
N ALA A 99 -23.12 -5.85 -11.01
CA ALA A 99 -22.38 -7.10 -10.90
C ALA A 99 -22.95 -8.14 -11.86
N SER A 100 -22.10 -8.81 -12.65
CA SER A 100 -22.51 -9.84 -13.62
C SER A 100 -22.94 -11.14 -12.94
N ASN A 101 -22.52 -11.36 -11.70
CA ASN A 101 -22.83 -12.55 -10.91
C ASN A 101 -22.64 -12.28 -9.41
N PRO A 102 -23.07 -13.20 -8.51
CA PRO A 102 -22.99 -12.99 -7.05
C PRO A 102 -21.58 -12.80 -6.49
N HIS A 103 -20.51 -13.11 -7.24
CA HIS A 103 -19.11 -12.99 -6.83
C HIS A 103 -18.40 -11.81 -7.49
N ASP A 104 -19.10 -11.02 -8.28
CA ASP A 104 -18.56 -9.88 -9.01
C ASP A 104 -18.66 -8.58 -8.19
N PHE A 105 -17.82 -7.60 -8.56
CA PHE A 105 -17.88 -6.24 -8.02
C PHE A 105 -18.89 -5.39 -8.79
N ASN A 106 -19.42 -4.37 -8.13
CA ASN A 106 -20.27 -3.37 -8.77
C ASN A 106 -19.68 -1.96 -8.68
N ILE A 107 -18.62 -1.77 -7.88
CA ILE A 107 -17.88 -0.50 -7.83
C ILE A 107 -16.39 -0.80 -8.03
N LEU A 108 -15.76 0.00 -8.90
CA LEU A 108 -14.32 -0.04 -9.16
C LEU A 108 -13.72 1.33 -8.85
N ILE A 109 -12.76 1.37 -7.94
CA ILE A 109 -11.96 2.57 -7.67
C ILE A 109 -10.62 2.40 -8.37
N LEU A 110 -10.28 3.37 -9.22
CA LEU A 110 -9.00 3.44 -9.92
C LEU A 110 -8.23 4.65 -9.40
N VAL A 111 -6.94 4.47 -9.10
CA VAL A 111 -6.04 5.55 -8.71
C VAL A 111 -4.81 5.49 -9.60
N GLU A 112 -4.48 6.61 -10.21
CA GLU A 112 -3.39 6.77 -11.18
C GLU A 112 -2.13 7.31 -10.54
N TYR A 113 -1.01 6.62 -10.75
CA TYR A 113 0.32 7.00 -10.29
C TYR A 113 1.25 7.20 -11.49
N LEU A 114 2.20 8.10 -11.34
CA LEU A 114 3.13 8.46 -12.43
C LEU A 114 3.89 7.24 -12.99
N ASN A 115 4.39 6.38 -12.11
CA ASN A 115 5.14 5.18 -12.46
C ASN A 115 5.26 4.25 -11.23
N TRP A 116 5.97 3.15 -11.35
CA TRP A 116 6.21 2.21 -10.25
C TRP A 116 6.99 2.83 -9.08
N ALA A 117 7.91 3.77 -9.33
CA ALA A 117 8.67 4.43 -8.27
C ALA A 117 7.79 5.32 -7.37
N ALA A 118 6.57 5.67 -7.81
CA ALA A 118 5.62 6.40 -6.97
C ALA A 118 5.21 5.61 -5.71
N PHE A 119 5.34 4.27 -5.74
CA PHE A 119 5.05 3.40 -4.59
C PHE A 119 6.16 3.39 -3.55
N ASP A 120 7.37 3.83 -3.91
CA ASP A 120 8.46 4.00 -2.96
C ASP A 120 8.09 5.12 -1.99
N THR A 121 8.12 4.81 -0.68
CA THR A 121 7.74 5.75 0.39
C THR A 121 6.29 6.30 0.26
N LEU A 122 5.41 5.63 -0.49
CA LEU A 122 4.04 6.07 -0.71
C LEU A 122 3.30 6.29 0.62
N ARG A 123 3.45 5.36 1.56
CA ARG A 123 2.83 5.44 2.89
C ARG A 123 3.23 6.71 3.63
N ASP A 124 4.53 7.05 3.62
CA ASP A 124 5.05 8.24 4.31
C ASP A 124 4.47 9.54 3.74
N LYS A 125 4.11 9.53 2.45
CA LYS A 125 3.46 10.66 1.77
C LYS A 125 1.96 10.72 2.03
N MET A 126 1.28 9.56 2.08
CA MET A 126 -0.17 9.48 2.24
C MET A 126 -0.62 9.66 3.69
N ASP A 127 0.10 9.09 4.67
CA ASP A 127 -0.30 9.11 6.07
C ASP A 127 -0.56 10.54 6.61
N PRO A 128 0.27 11.56 6.32
CA PRO A 128 0.00 12.94 6.73
C PRO A 128 -1.27 13.52 6.08
N VAL A 129 -1.53 13.20 4.80
CA VAL A 129 -2.72 13.65 4.08
C VAL A 129 -3.97 13.05 4.70
N ILE A 130 -3.94 11.74 4.92
CA ILE A 130 -5.05 10.99 5.52
C ILE A 130 -5.34 11.52 6.93
N ALA A 131 -4.30 11.74 7.74
CA ALA A 131 -4.46 12.28 9.09
C ALA A 131 -5.08 13.69 9.09
N LYS A 132 -4.65 14.55 8.16
CA LYS A 132 -5.16 15.91 7.99
C LYS A 132 -6.64 15.93 7.59
N VAL A 133 -7.05 15.03 6.70
CA VAL A 133 -8.40 15.03 6.09
C VAL A 133 -9.39 14.23 6.92
N MET A 134 -8.97 13.06 7.41
CA MET A 134 -9.87 12.09 8.08
C MET A 134 -9.77 12.09 9.61
N GLY A 135 -8.88 12.91 10.18
CA GLY A 135 -8.70 12.98 11.63
C GLY A 135 -7.86 11.85 12.23
N SER A 136 -8.13 11.49 13.49
CA SER A 136 -7.33 10.53 14.24
C SER A 136 -7.41 9.10 13.68
N GLU A 137 -6.42 8.27 14.03
CA GLU A 137 -6.41 6.86 13.63
C GLU A 137 -7.63 6.10 14.15
N GLU A 138 -8.11 6.43 15.35
CA GLU A 138 -9.31 5.85 15.92
C GLU A 138 -10.54 6.16 15.08
N GLN A 139 -10.75 7.44 14.71
CA GLN A 139 -11.85 7.84 13.84
C GLN A 139 -11.82 7.14 12.49
N ARG A 140 -10.63 7.01 11.91
CA ARG A 140 -10.43 6.29 10.63
C ARG A 140 -10.78 4.81 10.73
N ARG A 141 -10.35 4.17 11.82
CA ARG A 141 -10.66 2.76 12.10
C ARG A 141 -12.16 2.55 12.25
N ASP A 142 -12.86 3.39 13.00
CA ASP A 142 -14.30 3.30 13.19
C ASP A 142 -15.06 3.45 11.87
N LEU A 143 -14.65 4.38 11.01
CA LEU A 143 -15.20 4.53 9.67
C LEU A 143 -14.91 3.31 8.78
N ALA A 144 -13.74 2.70 8.91
CA ALA A 144 -13.40 1.50 8.17
C ALA A 144 -14.26 0.31 8.61
N VAL A 145 -14.44 0.12 9.93
CA VAL A 145 -15.27 -0.94 10.49
C VAL A 145 -16.75 -0.78 10.05
N LYS A 146 -17.32 0.42 10.16
CA LYS A 146 -18.68 0.70 9.70
C LYS A 146 -18.91 0.33 8.23
N ARG A 147 -17.89 0.50 7.39
CA ARG A 147 -17.98 0.13 5.97
C ARG A 147 -17.99 -1.37 5.71
N LEU A 148 -17.50 -2.20 6.64
CA LEU A 148 -17.56 -3.66 6.48
C LEU A 148 -19.01 -4.18 6.48
N ASP A 149 -19.92 -3.44 7.11
CA ASP A 149 -21.35 -3.81 7.16
C ASP A 149 -22.06 -3.59 5.82
N ILE A 150 -21.51 -2.78 4.92
CA ILE A 150 -22.17 -2.39 3.67
C ILE A 150 -21.43 -2.84 2.41
N ARG A 151 -20.14 -3.22 2.53
CA ARG A 151 -19.32 -3.62 1.39
C ARG A 151 -18.30 -4.69 1.74
N GLU A 152 -17.85 -5.37 0.69
CA GLU A 152 -16.69 -6.26 0.67
C GLU A 152 -15.66 -5.75 -0.35
N ILE A 153 -14.37 -5.81 -0.04
CA ILE A 153 -13.28 -5.61 -1.01
C ILE A 153 -12.93 -6.97 -1.56
N LEU A 154 -13.24 -7.22 -2.82
CA LEU A 154 -12.93 -8.49 -3.48
C LEU A 154 -11.45 -8.61 -3.84
N GLY A 155 -10.76 -7.49 -3.99
CA GLY A 155 -9.34 -7.46 -4.26
C GLY A 155 -8.85 -6.10 -4.74
N THR A 156 -7.51 -5.99 -4.77
CA THR A 156 -6.82 -4.83 -5.35
C THR A 156 -5.75 -5.33 -6.32
N LYS A 157 -5.66 -4.71 -7.48
CA LYS A 157 -4.63 -4.98 -8.49
C LYS A 157 -3.86 -3.72 -8.79
N THR A 158 -2.59 -3.87 -9.15
CA THR A 158 -1.78 -2.78 -9.69
C THR A 158 -1.38 -3.15 -11.12
N MET A 159 -1.65 -2.28 -12.06
CA MET A 159 -1.45 -2.52 -13.49
C MET A 159 -0.82 -1.29 -14.14
N ARG A 160 0.01 -1.50 -15.14
CA ARG A 160 0.53 -0.42 -15.98
C ARG A 160 -0.38 -0.24 -17.19
N GLU A 161 -0.72 0.98 -17.47
CA GLU A 161 -1.32 1.36 -18.75
C GLU A 161 -0.30 1.19 -19.87
N ILE A 162 -0.74 0.68 -21.00
CA ILE A 162 0.09 0.55 -22.20
C ILE A 162 -0.70 1.09 -23.41
N THR A 163 0.02 1.70 -24.34
CA THR A 163 -0.52 2.07 -25.66
C THR A 163 0.14 1.19 -26.70
N LEU A 164 -0.66 0.44 -27.47
CA LEU A 164 -0.17 -0.37 -28.58
C LEU A 164 0.35 0.54 -29.71
N LYS A 165 1.45 0.10 -30.36
CA LYS A 165 2.06 0.81 -31.49
C LYS A 165 1.36 0.48 -32.78
#